data_02847545bf706e2d3543058145b087a0
#
_entry.id   02847545bf706e2d3543058145b087a0
#
_cell.length_a   1.000
_cell.length_b   1.000
_cell.length_c   1.000
_cell.angle_alpha   90.00
_cell.angle_beta   90.00
_cell.angle_gamma   90.00
#
_symmetry.space_group_name_H-M   'P 1'
#
loop_
_entity.id
_entity.type
_entity.pdbx_description
1 polymer ?
#
loop_
_entity_poly.entity_id
_entity_poly.type
_entity_poly.pdbx_seq_one_letter_code
_entity_poly.pdbx_strand_id
1 'polypeptide(L)'
;PTASVEDADMVVLNTCHIREKAAEKVYSELGRLRQMQEERLRADGSRVLIAVAGCVAQAEGEEIVSRAPYVDIVLGPQTYHRLPELVAEALQEDGRPLIDIDFPAEDKFDHLPEEAAPQGVSAFLTIQEGCDRFCTFCVVPYTRGSEQSRPVEAVLAEARRLVAAGSREITLLGQNVNAYHGEGPDGRDWGLGRLIRAVAEIDGLYRIRYTTSHPRDMDDELIRAHRDVDSLMPFLHLPVQSGSDKILAAMNRRHTADDYRRLVDRLREARPNMALSSDFIVGFPGEADEDFAATLRLVNDIGYSQAFSFKYSPRPGTPASSTAKQVPEDVKRDRLESLQQLLRAHQETFNQTQAGQVLPVLIEGEGREAGQLVGRSP
;
A
#
# COMPACT_ATOMS: atom_id res chain seq x y z
N PRO A 1 -9.95 20.42 -10.73
CA PRO A 1 -9.14 20.59 -9.52
C PRO A 1 -8.83 22.06 -9.27
N THR A 2 -8.90 22.50 -8.01
CA THR A 2 -8.53 23.86 -7.58
C THR A 2 -7.16 23.82 -6.91
N ALA A 3 -6.47 24.97 -6.86
CA ALA A 3 -5.17 25.08 -6.18
C ALA A 3 -5.31 25.23 -4.65
N SER A 4 -6.50 25.62 -4.17
CA SER A 4 -6.78 25.90 -2.77
C SER A 4 -8.09 25.23 -2.34
N VAL A 5 -8.15 24.76 -1.11
CA VAL A 5 -9.34 24.15 -0.52
C VAL A 5 -10.46 25.19 -0.34
N GLU A 6 -10.09 26.45 -0.09
CA GLU A 6 -11.00 27.57 0.08
C GLU A 6 -11.81 27.89 -1.18
N ASP A 7 -11.27 27.56 -2.36
CA ASP A 7 -11.93 27.79 -3.66
C ASP A 7 -12.72 26.55 -4.17
N ALA A 8 -12.73 25.48 -3.38
CA ALA A 8 -13.35 24.22 -3.81
C ALA A 8 -14.86 24.20 -3.54
N ASP A 9 -15.67 23.78 -4.51
CA ASP A 9 -17.09 23.49 -4.33
C ASP A 9 -17.32 22.10 -3.72
N MET A 10 -16.31 21.23 -3.81
CA MET A 10 -16.30 19.90 -3.21
C MET A 10 -14.90 19.53 -2.72
N VAL A 11 -14.83 18.94 -1.53
CA VAL A 11 -13.60 18.38 -0.96
C VAL A 11 -13.75 16.88 -0.77
N VAL A 12 -12.81 16.09 -1.32
CA VAL A 12 -12.77 14.64 -1.14
C VAL A 12 -11.57 14.27 -0.26
N LEU A 13 -11.84 13.73 0.92
CA LEU A 13 -10.83 13.14 1.79
C LEU A 13 -10.65 11.66 1.44
N ASN A 14 -9.67 11.35 0.61
CA ASN A 14 -9.33 9.96 0.33
C ASN A 14 -8.46 9.40 1.46
N THR A 15 -8.92 8.32 2.09
CA THR A 15 -8.42 7.84 3.37
C THR A 15 -7.80 6.46 3.30
N CYS A 16 -6.79 6.21 4.14
CA CYS A 16 -6.14 4.91 4.28
C CYS A 16 -6.29 4.41 5.72
N HIS A 17 -6.61 3.13 5.91
CA HIS A 17 -6.85 2.52 7.22
C HIS A 17 -5.64 1.70 7.74
N ILE A 18 -4.44 1.94 7.20
CA ILE A 18 -3.22 1.20 7.61
C ILE A 18 -2.77 1.55 9.02
N ARG A 19 -3.00 2.80 9.49
CA ARG A 19 -2.56 3.29 10.80
C ARG A 19 -3.73 3.90 11.56
N GLU A 20 -3.79 3.64 12.88
CA GLU A 20 -4.79 4.23 13.78
C GLU A 20 -4.83 5.77 13.71
N LYS A 21 -3.64 6.40 13.73
CA LYS A 21 -3.52 7.85 13.56
C LYS A 21 -4.06 8.38 12.23
N ALA A 22 -4.29 7.51 11.23
CA ALA A 22 -4.88 7.95 9.97
C ALA A 22 -6.37 8.27 10.13
N ALA A 23 -7.12 7.45 10.87
CA ALA A 23 -8.52 7.73 11.19
C ALA A 23 -8.67 8.99 12.05
N GLU A 24 -7.84 9.16 13.11
CA GLU A 24 -7.85 10.39 13.93
C GLU A 24 -7.57 11.66 13.11
N LYS A 25 -6.64 11.59 12.12
CA LYS A 25 -6.37 12.70 11.21
C LYS A 25 -7.55 13.03 10.33
N VAL A 26 -8.32 12.03 9.88
CA VAL A 26 -9.55 12.27 9.11
C VAL A 26 -10.52 13.13 9.91
N TYR A 27 -10.79 12.78 11.17
CA TYR A 27 -11.69 13.57 12.01
C TYR A 27 -11.16 14.98 12.34
N SER A 28 -9.83 15.11 12.51
CA SER A 28 -9.21 16.43 12.68
C SER A 28 -9.37 17.30 11.44
N GLU A 29 -9.22 16.72 10.26
CA GLU A 29 -9.39 17.44 9.00
C GLU A 29 -10.86 17.77 8.73
N LEU A 30 -11.78 16.84 9.01
CA LEU A 30 -13.20 17.09 8.94
C LEU A 30 -13.62 18.28 9.82
N GLY A 31 -13.04 18.44 11.01
CA GLY A 31 -13.29 19.61 11.86
C GLY A 31 -12.89 20.93 11.22
N ARG A 32 -11.76 20.97 10.46
CA ARG A 32 -11.35 22.17 9.70
C ARG A 32 -12.28 22.44 8.53
N LEU A 33 -12.63 21.40 7.77
CA LEU A 33 -13.54 21.53 6.63
C LEU A 33 -14.93 22.02 7.06
N ARG A 34 -15.41 21.61 8.22
CA ARG A 34 -16.65 22.13 8.80
C ARG A 34 -16.58 23.64 9.01
N GLN A 35 -15.51 24.14 9.61
CA GLN A 35 -15.34 25.59 9.82
C GLN A 35 -15.36 26.34 8.49
N MET A 36 -14.62 25.88 7.50
CA MET A 36 -14.60 26.45 6.16
C MET A 36 -16.00 26.43 5.50
N GLN A 37 -16.73 25.32 5.57
CA GLN A 37 -18.08 25.18 5.04
C GLN A 37 -19.03 26.19 5.69
N GLU A 38 -18.98 26.34 7.03
CA GLU A 38 -19.81 27.34 7.77
C GLU A 38 -19.42 28.77 7.43
N GLU A 39 -18.15 29.09 7.23
CA GLU A 39 -17.66 30.42 6.85
C GLU A 39 -18.13 30.80 5.44
N ARG A 40 -17.99 29.90 4.45
CA ARG A 40 -18.49 30.15 3.08
C ARG A 40 -20.00 30.30 3.04
N LEU A 41 -20.73 29.46 3.74
CA LEU A 41 -22.19 29.55 3.81
C LEU A 41 -22.64 30.89 4.37
N ARG A 42 -21.91 31.46 5.36
CA ARG A 42 -22.20 32.79 5.93
C ARG A 42 -21.79 33.93 5.00
N ALA A 43 -20.71 33.77 4.23
CA ALA A 43 -20.15 34.85 3.42
C ALA A 43 -20.93 35.08 2.13
N ASP A 44 -21.29 34.03 1.41
CA ASP A 44 -21.90 34.12 0.09
C ASP A 44 -23.09 33.13 -0.13
N GLY A 45 -23.44 32.34 0.89
CA GLY A 45 -24.53 31.36 0.80
C GLY A 45 -24.15 30.10 0.02
N SER A 46 -22.88 29.91 -0.38
CA SER A 46 -22.45 28.73 -1.13
C SER A 46 -22.24 27.52 -0.21
N ARG A 47 -22.69 26.35 -0.67
CA ARG A 47 -22.49 25.07 -0.01
C ARG A 47 -21.25 24.38 -0.57
N VAL A 48 -20.37 23.91 0.29
CA VAL A 48 -19.24 23.05 -0.07
C VAL A 48 -19.60 21.62 0.29
N LEU A 49 -19.53 20.70 -0.67
CA LEU A 49 -19.73 19.28 -0.41
C LEU A 49 -18.48 18.67 0.22
N ILE A 50 -18.67 17.85 1.26
CA ILE A 50 -17.59 17.11 1.92
C ILE A 50 -17.81 15.60 1.70
N ALA A 51 -16.90 14.96 1.01
CA ALA A 51 -16.89 13.52 0.81
C ALA A 51 -15.72 12.85 1.54
N VAL A 52 -15.99 11.75 2.22
CA VAL A 52 -14.98 10.86 2.81
C VAL A 52 -14.94 9.59 2.00
N ALA A 53 -13.77 9.26 1.46
CA ALA A 53 -13.56 8.13 0.56
C ALA A 53 -12.45 7.20 1.06
N GLY A 54 -12.42 5.95 0.63
CA GLY A 54 -11.33 5.02 0.88
C GLY A 54 -11.54 4.06 2.03
N CYS A 55 -10.42 3.49 2.55
CA CYS A 55 -10.51 2.38 3.51
C CYS A 55 -11.06 2.78 4.88
N VAL A 56 -10.90 4.04 5.34
CA VAL A 56 -11.56 4.49 6.58
C VAL A 56 -13.06 4.64 6.34
N ALA A 57 -13.45 5.21 5.20
CA ALA A 57 -14.86 5.29 4.81
C ALA A 57 -15.53 3.91 4.78
N GLN A 58 -14.87 2.92 4.16
CA GLN A 58 -15.33 1.53 4.12
C GLN A 58 -15.46 0.89 5.50
N ALA A 59 -14.49 1.14 6.39
CA ALA A 59 -14.43 0.49 7.70
C ALA A 59 -15.37 1.11 8.73
N GLU A 60 -15.57 2.43 8.67
CA GLU A 60 -16.32 3.17 9.69
C GLU A 60 -17.72 3.61 9.22
N GLY A 61 -17.93 3.76 7.89
CA GLY A 61 -19.25 3.98 7.29
C GLY A 61 -20.16 4.93 8.08
N GLU A 62 -21.20 4.37 8.71
CA GLU A 62 -22.18 5.12 9.51
C GLU A 62 -21.58 5.87 10.70
N GLU A 63 -20.47 5.40 11.28
CA GLU A 63 -19.79 6.06 12.40
C GLU A 63 -19.24 7.43 11.97
N ILE A 64 -18.77 7.57 10.72
CA ILE A 64 -18.30 8.86 10.19
C ILE A 64 -19.45 9.88 10.23
N VAL A 65 -20.61 9.49 9.73
CA VAL A 65 -21.80 10.37 9.70
C VAL A 65 -22.30 10.67 11.11
N SER A 66 -22.26 9.68 12.01
CA SER A 66 -22.65 9.88 13.41
C SER A 66 -21.77 10.92 14.11
N ARG A 67 -20.46 10.89 13.88
CA ARG A 67 -19.49 11.83 14.49
C ARG A 67 -19.34 13.14 13.74
N ALA A 68 -19.59 13.13 12.43
CA ALA A 68 -19.46 14.29 11.54
C ALA A 68 -20.71 14.42 10.63
N PRO A 69 -21.88 14.83 11.17
CA PRO A 69 -23.14 14.85 10.43
C PRO A 69 -23.18 15.90 9.29
N TYR A 70 -22.13 16.69 9.12
CA TYR A 70 -21.93 17.64 8.04
C TYR A 70 -21.17 17.04 6.83
N VAL A 71 -20.80 15.78 6.90
CA VAL A 71 -20.26 15.02 5.75
C VAL A 71 -21.43 14.65 4.85
N ASP A 72 -21.32 14.97 3.56
CA ASP A 72 -22.38 14.76 2.58
C ASP A 72 -22.31 13.36 1.97
N ILE A 73 -21.10 12.83 1.72
CA ILE A 73 -20.90 11.55 1.03
C ILE A 73 -19.83 10.73 1.76
N VAL A 74 -20.12 9.44 2.01
CA VAL A 74 -19.18 8.44 2.50
C VAL A 74 -19.14 7.29 1.48
N LEU A 75 -17.96 7.06 0.84
CA LEU A 75 -17.87 6.02 -0.18
C LEU A 75 -16.65 5.11 0.01
N GLY A 76 -16.90 3.83 -0.16
CA GLY A 76 -15.87 2.79 -0.12
C GLY A 76 -14.99 2.80 -1.38
N PRO A 77 -13.82 2.10 -1.34
CA PRO A 77 -12.93 2.05 -2.49
C PRO A 77 -13.53 1.28 -3.68
N GLN A 78 -14.53 0.46 -3.47
CA GLN A 78 -15.18 -0.32 -4.53
C GLN A 78 -16.20 0.48 -5.35
N THR A 79 -16.64 1.63 -4.83
CA THR A 79 -17.72 2.42 -5.39
C THR A 79 -17.26 3.81 -5.89
N TYR A 80 -15.96 4.04 -6.07
CA TYR A 80 -15.41 5.32 -6.55
C TYR A 80 -16.01 5.79 -7.89
N HIS A 81 -16.33 4.87 -8.78
CA HIS A 81 -16.94 5.17 -10.08
C HIS A 81 -18.34 5.80 -9.94
N ARG A 82 -19.03 5.57 -8.81
CA ARG A 82 -20.36 6.13 -8.53
C ARG A 82 -20.32 7.53 -7.91
N LEU A 83 -19.13 8.08 -7.64
CA LEU A 83 -19.01 9.42 -7.05
C LEU A 83 -19.79 10.51 -7.83
N PRO A 84 -19.79 10.56 -9.18
CA PRO A 84 -20.59 11.56 -9.91
C PRO A 84 -22.09 11.46 -9.65
N GLU A 85 -22.64 10.24 -9.52
CA GLU A 85 -24.05 9.99 -9.20
C GLU A 85 -24.38 10.46 -7.79
N LEU A 86 -23.54 10.10 -6.81
CA LEU A 86 -23.69 10.50 -5.41
C LEU A 86 -23.61 12.03 -5.25
N VAL A 87 -22.75 12.70 -6.01
CA VAL A 87 -22.67 14.17 -6.01
C VAL A 87 -23.96 14.77 -6.56
N ALA A 88 -24.51 14.25 -7.67
CA ALA A 88 -25.76 14.73 -8.24
C ALA A 88 -26.94 14.55 -7.27
N GLU A 89 -26.97 13.44 -6.54
CA GLU A 89 -27.98 13.16 -5.51
C GLU A 89 -27.81 14.08 -4.29
N ALA A 90 -26.59 14.26 -3.77
CA ALA A 90 -26.30 15.13 -2.64
C ALA A 90 -26.65 16.61 -2.90
N LEU A 91 -26.61 17.06 -4.17
CA LEU A 91 -27.02 18.38 -4.58
C LEU A 91 -28.55 18.56 -4.64
N GLN A 92 -29.29 17.45 -4.79
CA GLN A 92 -30.76 17.46 -4.88
C GLN A 92 -31.43 17.23 -3.53
N GLU A 93 -30.79 16.46 -2.65
CA GLU A 93 -31.30 16.16 -1.31
C GLU A 93 -30.82 17.19 -0.29
N ASP A 94 -31.74 17.77 0.50
CA ASP A 94 -31.44 18.75 1.55
C ASP A 94 -30.74 18.09 2.75
N GLY A 95 -29.40 17.94 2.64
CA GLY A 95 -28.53 17.67 3.79
C GLY A 95 -28.57 16.25 4.37
N ARG A 96 -29.08 15.26 3.64
CA ARG A 96 -29.03 13.86 4.05
C ARG A 96 -27.70 13.24 3.59
N PRO A 97 -26.89 12.69 4.50
CA PRO A 97 -25.65 11.99 4.12
C PRO A 97 -25.92 10.77 3.27
N LEU A 98 -25.15 10.59 2.20
CA LEU A 98 -25.17 9.42 1.33
C LEU A 98 -24.01 8.49 1.72
N ILE A 99 -24.32 7.21 1.94
CA ILE A 99 -23.32 6.20 2.32
C ILE A 99 -23.35 5.09 1.27
N ASP A 100 -22.21 4.86 0.61
CA ASP A 100 -22.03 3.81 -0.37
C ASP A 100 -20.72 3.05 -0.08
N ILE A 101 -20.86 2.00 0.71
CA ILE A 101 -19.76 1.11 1.15
C ILE A 101 -20.02 -0.33 0.73
N ASP A 102 -20.86 -0.55 -0.25
CA ASP A 102 -21.18 -1.86 -0.78
C ASP A 102 -20.01 -2.47 -1.55
N PHE A 103 -20.03 -3.79 -1.68
CA PHE A 103 -19.15 -4.55 -2.56
C PHE A 103 -19.98 -4.96 -3.79
N PRO A 104 -19.99 -4.14 -4.86
CA PRO A 104 -20.74 -4.49 -6.07
C PRO A 104 -20.20 -5.77 -6.69
N ALA A 105 -21.07 -6.49 -7.40
CA ALA A 105 -20.68 -7.70 -8.13
C ALA A 105 -19.86 -7.40 -9.40
N GLU A 106 -19.92 -6.16 -9.86
CA GLU A 106 -19.17 -5.67 -11.02
C GLU A 106 -17.70 -5.46 -10.68
N ASP A 107 -16.81 -5.77 -11.62
CA ASP A 107 -15.39 -5.52 -11.44
C ASP A 107 -15.12 -4.01 -11.52
N LYS A 108 -14.59 -3.43 -10.47
CA LYS A 108 -14.26 -2.00 -10.45
C LYS A 108 -13.19 -1.64 -11.49
N PHE A 109 -12.39 -2.59 -11.96
CA PHE A 109 -11.41 -2.36 -13.00
C PHE A 109 -12.06 -2.07 -14.36
N ASP A 110 -13.32 -2.48 -14.56
CA ASP A 110 -14.10 -2.15 -15.76
C ASP A 110 -14.45 -0.66 -15.84
N HIS A 111 -14.40 0.05 -14.71
CA HIS A 111 -14.71 1.48 -14.59
C HIS A 111 -13.47 2.39 -14.54
N LEU A 112 -12.27 1.85 -14.79
CA LEU A 112 -11.07 2.68 -14.87
C LEU A 112 -11.13 3.60 -16.09
N PRO A 113 -10.75 4.90 -15.94
CA PRO A 113 -10.72 5.80 -17.10
C PRO A 113 -9.71 5.31 -18.14
N GLU A 114 -10.10 5.35 -19.40
CA GLU A 114 -9.22 4.96 -20.52
C GLU A 114 -7.98 5.86 -20.62
N GLU A 115 -8.11 7.14 -20.26
CA GLU A 115 -7.01 8.09 -20.23
C GLU A 115 -6.43 8.20 -18.81
N ALA A 116 -5.27 7.62 -18.59
CA ALA A 116 -4.50 7.88 -17.37
C ALA A 116 -3.79 9.26 -17.51
N ALA A 117 -3.95 10.11 -16.50
CA ALA A 117 -3.18 11.34 -16.44
C ALA A 117 -1.67 11.03 -16.43
N PRO A 118 -0.82 11.83 -17.12
CA PRO A 118 0.63 11.67 -17.07
C PRO A 118 1.13 11.69 -15.63
N GLN A 119 1.84 10.63 -15.22
CA GLN A 119 2.35 10.50 -13.85
C GLN A 119 3.82 10.95 -13.71
N GLY A 120 4.44 11.39 -14.82
CA GLY A 120 5.85 11.76 -14.86
C GLY A 120 6.77 10.58 -15.22
N VAL A 121 8.04 10.67 -14.83
CA VAL A 121 9.07 9.69 -15.19
C VAL A 121 8.87 8.35 -14.47
N SER A 122 8.31 8.35 -13.26
CA SER A 122 7.94 7.17 -12.48
C SER A 122 6.42 7.10 -12.36
N ALA A 123 5.83 5.97 -12.69
CA ALA A 123 4.39 5.74 -12.66
C ALA A 123 4.00 4.56 -11.78
N PHE A 124 2.80 4.63 -11.23
CA PHE A 124 2.16 3.52 -10.52
C PHE A 124 1.14 2.84 -11.41
N LEU A 125 1.15 1.52 -11.42
CA LEU A 125 0.21 0.70 -12.18
C LEU A 125 -0.41 -0.35 -11.26
N THR A 126 -1.69 -0.16 -10.93
CA THR A 126 -2.44 -1.14 -10.15
C THR A 126 -2.76 -2.36 -11.03
N ILE A 127 -2.30 -3.53 -10.61
CA ILE A 127 -2.49 -4.79 -11.31
C ILE A 127 -3.39 -5.77 -10.55
N GLN A 128 -3.53 -5.54 -9.24
CA GLN A 128 -4.24 -6.44 -8.34
C GLN A 128 -4.88 -5.64 -7.21
N GLU A 129 -6.04 -6.05 -6.73
CA GLU A 129 -6.70 -5.47 -5.57
C GLU A 129 -7.33 -6.56 -4.70
N GLY A 130 -7.57 -6.22 -3.41
CA GLY A 130 -8.04 -7.16 -2.42
C GLY A 130 -6.96 -8.12 -1.93
N CYS A 131 -7.30 -9.01 -0.98
CA CYS A 131 -6.34 -9.99 -0.45
C CYS A 131 -7.05 -11.12 0.29
N ASP A 132 -6.74 -12.37 -0.07
CA ASP A 132 -7.31 -13.59 0.52
C ASP A 132 -6.41 -14.22 1.59
N ARG A 133 -5.41 -13.48 2.11
CA ARG A 133 -4.49 -14.02 3.13
C ARG A 133 -5.07 -14.02 4.53
N PHE A 134 -6.04 -13.16 4.83
CA PHE A 134 -6.73 -13.09 6.12
C PHE A 134 -5.77 -13.09 7.31
N CYS A 135 -4.68 -12.31 7.23
CA CYS A 135 -3.81 -12.07 8.37
C CYS A 135 -4.63 -11.47 9.51
N THR A 136 -4.51 -12.00 10.73
CA THR A 136 -5.43 -11.70 11.84
C THR A 136 -5.44 -10.25 12.33
N PHE A 137 -4.45 -9.46 11.94
CA PHE A 137 -4.32 -8.02 12.25
C PHE A 137 -4.77 -7.11 11.11
N CYS A 138 -5.09 -7.67 9.94
CA CYS A 138 -5.23 -6.90 8.71
C CYS A 138 -6.69 -6.66 8.35
N VAL A 139 -7.02 -5.42 7.99
CA VAL A 139 -8.37 -5.01 7.58
C VAL A 139 -8.60 -5.12 6.07
N VAL A 140 -7.57 -5.39 5.26
CA VAL A 140 -7.67 -5.39 3.80
C VAL A 140 -8.79 -6.27 3.26
N PRO A 141 -8.97 -7.54 3.70
CA PRO A 141 -10.10 -8.36 3.21
C PRO A 141 -11.48 -7.74 3.46
N TYR A 142 -11.60 -6.94 4.51
CA TYR A 142 -12.86 -6.30 4.92
C TYR A 142 -13.09 -4.94 4.28
N THR A 143 -12.02 -4.28 3.79
CA THR A 143 -12.11 -2.94 3.19
C THR A 143 -11.88 -2.93 1.68
N ARG A 144 -11.21 -3.95 1.15
CA ARG A 144 -10.89 -4.09 -0.28
C ARG A 144 -11.52 -5.33 -0.92
N GLY A 145 -12.07 -6.25 -0.10
CA GLY A 145 -12.69 -7.49 -0.57
C GLY A 145 -11.68 -8.57 -0.92
N SER A 146 -12.19 -9.59 -1.62
CA SER A 146 -11.41 -10.69 -2.17
C SER A 146 -10.40 -10.20 -3.22
N GLU A 147 -9.40 -11.03 -3.44
CA GLU A 147 -8.38 -10.73 -4.45
C GLU A 147 -8.97 -10.75 -5.87
N GLN A 148 -8.66 -9.71 -6.63
CA GLN A 148 -8.95 -9.59 -8.04
C GLN A 148 -7.71 -9.15 -8.80
N SER A 149 -7.33 -9.90 -9.82
CA SER A 149 -6.19 -9.63 -10.68
C SER A 149 -6.65 -9.16 -12.05
N ARG A 150 -6.10 -8.05 -12.53
CA ARG A 150 -6.44 -7.51 -13.85
C ARG A 150 -5.96 -8.43 -14.97
N PRO A 151 -6.69 -8.57 -16.08
CA PRO A 151 -6.22 -9.29 -17.26
C PRO A 151 -4.87 -8.74 -17.76
N VAL A 152 -3.99 -9.64 -18.20
CA VAL A 152 -2.64 -9.29 -18.68
C VAL A 152 -2.68 -8.24 -19.78
N GLU A 153 -3.60 -8.37 -20.75
CA GLU A 153 -3.70 -7.43 -21.86
C GLU A 153 -4.05 -6.01 -21.40
N ALA A 154 -4.95 -5.86 -20.41
CA ALA A 154 -5.31 -4.57 -19.84
C ALA A 154 -4.12 -3.91 -19.14
N VAL A 155 -3.36 -4.70 -18.36
CA VAL A 155 -2.13 -4.24 -17.69
C VAL A 155 -1.09 -3.79 -18.71
N LEU A 156 -0.82 -4.59 -19.74
CA LEU A 156 0.15 -4.27 -20.78
C LEU A 156 -0.27 -3.04 -21.61
N ALA A 157 -1.55 -2.90 -21.91
CA ALA A 157 -2.07 -1.74 -22.63
C ALA A 157 -1.85 -0.45 -21.83
N GLU A 158 -2.15 -0.46 -20.51
CA GLU A 158 -1.91 0.69 -19.64
C GLU A 158 -0.42 0.98 -19.47
N ALA A 159 0.41 -0.05 -19.28
CA ALA A 159 1.86 0.11 -19.20
C ALA A 159 2.43 0.80 -20.44
N ARG A 160 2.00 0.40 -21.63
CA ARG A 160 2.40 1.05 -22.90
C ARG A 160 1.96 2.52 -22.97
N ARG A 161 0.73 2.83 -22.53
CA ARG A 161 0.24 4.22 -22.46
C ARG A 161 1.09 5.08 -21.52
N LEU A 162 1.42 4.57 -20.33
CA LEU A 162 2.28 5.27 -19.37
C LEU A 162 3.66 5.55 -19.94
N VAL A 163 4.27 4.57 -20.63
CA VAL A 163 5.56 4.73 -21.28
C VAL A 163 5.49 5.75 -22.44
N ALA A 164 4.44 5.68 -23.26
CA ALA A 164 4.20 6.66 -24.32
C ALA A 164 3.99 8.07 -23.78
N ALA A 165 3.39 8.22 -22.60
CA ALA A 165 3.23 9.50 -21.88
C ALA A 165 4.53 10.00 -21.19
N GLY A 166 5.63 9.25 -21.27
CA GLY A 166 6.94 9.68 -20.78
C GLY A 166 7.47 8.91 -19.57
N SER A 167 6.72 7.96 -19.00
CA SER A 167 7.22 7.15 -17.89
C SER A 167 8.36 6.24 -18.31
N ARG A 168 9.33 6.07 -17.43
CA ARG A 168 10.53 5.24 -17.61
C ARG A 168 10.69 4.19 -16.51
N GLU A 169 9.99 4.36 -15.39
CA GLU A 169 9.86 3.41 -14.31
C GLU A 169 8.37 3.15 -14.06
N ILE A 170 7.99 1.88 -13.93
CA ILE A 170 6.64 1.47 -13.51
C ILE A 170 6.75 0.66 -12.23
N THR A 171 5.97 1.06 -11.21
CA THR A 171 5.79 0.28 -9.99
C THR A 171 4.44 -0.42 -10.03
N LEU A 172 4.45 -1.74 -10.10
CA LEU A 172 3.26 -2.58 -10.05
C LEU A 172 2.70 -2.60 -8.62
N LEU A 173 1.41 -2.29 -8.48
CA LEU A 173 0.73 -2.16 -7.20
C LEU A 173 -0.36 -3.21 -7.02
N GLY A 174 -0.52 -3.63 -5.76
CA GLY A 174 -1.59 -4.47 -5.26
C GLY A 174 -1.55 -4.53 -3.73
N GLN A 175 -2.51 -5.21 -3.10
CA GLN A 175 -2.48 -5.46 -1.66
C GLN A 175 -1.70 -6.73 -1.31
N ASN A 176 -1.50 -7.62 -2.29
CA ASN A 176 -0.62 -8.79 -2.24
C ASN A 176 -0.14 -9.06 -3.66
N VAL A 177 0.69 -8.15 -4.18
CA VAL A 177 1.00 -8.06 -5.61
C VAL A 177 1.63 -9.32 -6.19
N ASN A 178 2.39 -10.07 -5.39
CA ASN A 178 3.04 -11.32 -5.84
C ASN A 178 2.09 -12.54 -5.86
N ALA A 179 0.82 -12.38 -5.44
CA ALA A 179 -0.23 -13.36 -5.70
C ALA A 179 -0.98 -13.11 -7.03
N TYR A 180 -0.58 -12.11 -7.81
CA TYR A 180 -1.19 -11.82 -9.11
C TYR A 180 -1.37 -13.08 -9.97
N HIS A 181 -2.58 -13.25 -10.53
CA HIS A 181 -2.98 -14.38 -11.37
C HIS A 181 -3.98 -13.94 -12.46
N GLY A 182 -3.63 -12.90 -13.21
CA GLY A 182 -4.49 -12.36 -14.26
C GLY A 182 -4.56 -13.26 -15.50
N GLU A 183 -5.74 -13.29 -16.16
CA GLU A 183 -5.94 -14.02 -17.40
C GLU A 183 -4.99 -13.50 -18.48
N GLY A 184 -4.22 -14.41 -19.06
CA GLY A 184 -3.31 -14.13 -20.17
C GLY A 184 -3.95 -14.30 -21.53
N PRO A 185 -3.28 -13.82 -22.61
CA PRO A 185 -3.78 -13.93 -23.99
C PRO A 185 -3.88 -15.38 -24.47
N ASP A 186 -3.30 -16.33 -23.75
CA ASP A 186 -3.38 -17.77 -24.01
C ASP A 186 -4.53 -18.47 -23.25
N GLY A 187 -5.40 -17.70 -22.59
CA GLY A 187 -6.53 -18.21 -21.81
C GLY A 187 -6.11 -18.92 -20.52
N ARG A 188 -4.88 -18.70 -20.05
CA ARG A 188 -4.36 -19.25 -18.79
C ARG A 188 -4.02 -18.12 -17.84
N ASP A 189 -4.11 -18.39 -16.55
CA ASP A 189 -3.65 -17.44 -15.55
C ASP A 189 -2.12 -17.30 -15.59
N TRP A 190 -1.66 -16.04 -15.59
CA TRP A 190 -0.26 -15.69 -15.53
C TRP A 190 0.09 -15.21 -14.13
N GLY A 191 1.15 -15.77 -13.54
CA GLY A 191 1.76 -15.24 -12.32
C GLY A 191 2.53 -13.94 -12.57
N LEU A 192 2.88 -13.26 -11.47
CA LEU A 192 3.60 -11.99 -11.53
C LEU A 192 4.94 -12.09 -12.28
N GLY A 193 5.69 -13.20 -12.12
CA GLY A 193 6.96 -13.40 -12.82
C GLY A 193 6.83 -13.37 -14.33
N ARG A 194 5.76 -13.97 -14.87
CA ARG A 194 5.46 -13.96 -16.31
C ARG A 194 5.00 -12.58 -16.79
N LEU A 195 4.15 -11.92 -16.00
CA LEU A 195 3.72 -10.55 -16.30
C LEU A 195 4.92 -9.59 -16.36
N ILE A 196 5.85 -9.66 -15.40
CA ILE A 196 7.06 -8.81 -15.36
C ILE A 196 7.89 -8.99 -16.63
N ARG A 197 8.07 -10.23 -17.12
CA ARG A 197 8.79 -10.48 -18.38
C ARG A 197 8.11 -9.79 -19.55
N ALA A 198 6.78 -9.87 -19.65
CA ALA A 198 6.03 -9.21 -20.73
C ALA A 198 6.07 -7.68 -20.62
N VAL A 199 6.01 -7.12 -19.41
CA VAL A 199 6.16 -5.68 -19.17
C VAL A 199 7.57 -5.20 -19.54
N ALA A 200 8.59 -6.04 -19.29
CA ALA A 200 9.99 -5.71 -19.61
C ALA A 200 10.27 -5.59 -21.11
N GLU A 201 9.42 -6.18 -21.97
CA GLU A 201 9.51 -6.07 -23.44
C GLU A 201 8.97 -4.72 -23.99
N ILE A 202 8.47 -3.84 -23.12
CA ILE A 202 7.93 -2.54 -23.57
C ILE A 202 9.10 -1.58 -23.82
N ASP A 203 9.26 -1.18 -25.09
CA ASP A 203 10.29 -0.24 -25.52
C ASP A 203 10.17 1.09 -24.75
N GLY A 204 11.30 1.57 -24.24
CA GLY A 204 11.38 2.83 -23.47
C GLY A 204 11.08 2.69 -21.98
N LEU A 205 10.72 1.52 -21.49
CA LEU A 205 10.65 1.21 -20.07
C LEU A 205 12.03 0.75 -19.57
N TYR A 206 12.59 1.45 -18.59
CA TYR A 206 13.92 1.15 -18.07
C TYR A 206 13.88 0.42 -16.73
N ARG A 207 12.82 0.61 -15.94
CA ARG A 207 12.72 0.04 -14.59
C ARG A 207 11.33 -0.47 -14.29
N ILE A 208 11.31 -1.64 -13.68
CA ILE A 208 10.11 -2.26 -13.11
C ILE A 208 10.34 -2.45 -11.62
N ARG A 209 9.35 -2.08 -10.82
CA ARG A 209 9.27 -2.36 -9.40
C ARG A 209 7.91 -2.96 -9.07
N TYR A 210 7.82 -3.59 -7.94
CA TYR A 210 6.55 -3.97 -7.33
C TYR A 210 6.65 -3.88 -5.82
N THR A 211 5.53 -3.75 -5.14
CA THR A 211 5.48 -3.60 -3.69
C THR A 211 4.27 -4.31 -3.10
N THR A 212 4.30 -4.51 -1.76
CA THR A 212 3.24 -5.20 -1.02
C THR A 212 3.16 -6.69 -1.34
N SER A 213 4.22 -7.42 -0.97
CA SER A 213 4.36 -8.85 -1.22
C SER A 213 4.11 -9.68 0.04
N HIS A 214 3.76 -10.95 -0.16
CA HIS A 214 3.67 -11.92 0.92
C HIS A 214 4.68 -13.05 0.69
N PRO A 215 5.46 -13.50 1.72
CA PRO A 215 6.50 -14.52 1.55
C PRO A 215 6.04 -15.82 0.89
N ARG A 216 4.79 -16.23 1.14
CA ARG A 216 4.22 -17.45 0.56
C ARG A 216 3.95 -17.41 -0.93
N ASP A 217 3.87 -16.22 -1.49
CA ASP A 217 3.52 -16.01 -2.91
C ASP A 217 4.74 -15.71 -3.78
N MET A 218 5.94 -15.89 -3.20
CA MET A 218 7.21 -15.85 -3.94
C MET A 218 7.46 -17.20 -4.60
N ASP A 219 6.94 -17.38 -5.78
CA ASP A 219 7.12 -18.60 -6.57
C ASP A 219 8.47 -18.63 -7.32
N ASP A 220 8.79 -19.78 -7.88
CA ASP A 220 10.03 -20.00 -8.63
C ASP A 220 10.10 -19.15 -9.91
N GLU A 221 8.96 -18.83 -10.52
CA GLU A 221 8.92 -18.02 -11.72
C GLU A 221 9.27 -16.56 -11.42
N LEU A 222 8.76 -16.02 -10.30
CA LEU A 222 9.09 -14.68 -9.85
C LEU A 222 10.55 -14.57 -9.41
N ILE A 223 11.09 -15.59 -8.70
CA ILE A 223 12.51 -15.63 -8.35
C ILE A 223 13.38 -15.65 -9.61
N ARG A 224 13.00 -16.44 -10.64
CA ARG A 224 13.70 -16.44 -11.93
C ARG A 224 13.56 -15.08 -12.66
N ALA A 225 12.43 -14.38 -12.53
CA ALA A 225 12.30 -13.04 -13.10
C ALA A 225 13.30 -12.06 -12.48
N HIS A 226 13.54 -12.13 -11.16
CA HIS A 226 14.60 -11.33 -10.52
C HIS A 226 16.00 -11.65 -11.05
N ARG A 227 16.27 -12.90 -11.42
CA ARG A 227 17.56 -13.30 -12.01
C ARG A 227 17.74 -12.82 -13.44
N ASP A 228 16.68 -12.95 -14.27
CA ASP A 228 16.78 -12.91 -15.73
C ASP A 228 16.34 -11.55 -16.32
N VAL A 229 15.61 -10.73 -15.58
CA VAL A 229 15.07 -9.45 -16.06
C VAL A 229 15.88 -8.29 -15.49
N ASP A 230 16.73 -7.69 -16.31
CA ASP A 230 17.63 -6.61 -15.88
C ASP A 230 16.86 -5.35 -15.47
N SER A 231 15.75 -5.03 -16.15
CA SER A 231 14.89 -3.89 -15.82
C SER A 231 14.08 -4.09 -14.54
N LEU A 232 13.97 -5.29 -13.99
CA LEU A 232 13.41 -5.51 -12.65
C LEU A 232 14.44 -5.09 -11.60
N MET A 233 14.11 -4.06 -10.83
CA MET A 233 15.06 -3.48 -9.88
C MET A 233 15.42 -4.47 -8.76
N PRO A 234 16.69 -4.47 -8.30
CA PRO A 234 17.18 -5.35 -7.24
C PRO A 234 16.74 -4.88 -5.85
N PHE A 235 15.48 -4.56 -5.71
CA PHE A 235 14.85 -4.14 -4.46
C PHE A 235 13.54 -4.91 -4.28
N LEU A 236 13.36 -5.51 -3.11
CA LEU A 236 12.14 -6.26 -2.79
C LEU A 236 11.62 -5.88 -1.39
N HIS A 237 10.39 -5.39 -1.33
CA HIS A 237 9.66 -5.24 -0.08
C HIS A 237 8.88 -6.54 0.22
N LEU A 238 9.33 -7.27 1.24
CA LEU A 238 8.81 -8.60 1.61
C LEU A 238 8.48 -8.66 3.11
N PRO A 239 7.31 -8.17 3.53
CA PRO A 239 6.92 -8.10 4.94
C PRO A 239 6.85 -9.46 5.63
N VAL A 240 7.72 -9.71 6.62
CA VAL A 240 7.71 -10.92 7.45
C VAL A 240 6.79 -10.78 8.66
N GLN A 241 6.73 -9.59 9.25
CA GLN A 241 5.96 -9.15 10.43
C GLN A 241 6.55 -9.57 11.78
N SER A 242 7.09 -10.78 11.95
CA SER A 242 7.71 -11.27 13.19
C SER A 242 8.77 -12.32 12.88
N GLY A 243 9.74 -12.51 13.76
CA GLY A 243 10.72 -13.59 13.72
C GLY A 243 10.35 -14.81 14.57
N SER A 244 9.20 -14.78 15.26
CA SER A 244 8.69 -15.89 16.08
C SER A 244 7.65 -16.70 15.33
N ASP A 245 7.87 -18.01 15.20
CA ASP A 245 6.91 -18.92 14.55
C ASP A 245 5.58 -18.96 15.29
N LYS A 246 5.58 -18.86 16.61
CA LYS A 246 4.36 -18.74 17.42
C LYS A 246 3.55 -17.49 17.04
N ILE A 247 4.21 -16.35 16.89
CA ILE A 247 3.54 -15.10 16.51
C ILE A 247 3.14 -15.12 15.04
N LEU A 248 3.97 -15.62 14.14
CA LEU A 248 3.61 -15.81 12.73
C LEU A 248 2.37 -16.70 12.56
N ALA A 249 2.28 -17.79 13.33
CA ALA A 249 1.07 -18.63 13.35
C ALA A 249 -0.15 -17.90 13.88
N ALA A 250 -0.01 -17.14 14.98
CA ALA A 250 -1.08 -16.33 15.54
C ALA A 250 -1.54 -15.20 14.61
N MET A 251 -0.63 -14.67 13.79
CA MET A 251 -0.90 -13.70 12.72
C MET A 251 -1.52 -14.33 11.45
N ASN A 252 -1.66 -15.66 11.38
CA ASN A 252 -2.08 -16.42 10.19
C ASN A 252 -1.14 -16.21 8.98
N ARG A 253 0.16 -16.06 9.22
CA ARG A 253 1.15 -15.84 8.13
C ARG A 253 1.45 -17.12 7.35
N ARG A 254 1.19 -18.30 7.93
CA ARG A 254 1.33 -19.63 7.31
C ARG A 254 2.73 -19.90 6.72
N HIS A 255 3.77 -19.34 7.30
CA HIS A 255 5.18 -19.63 7.06
C HIS A 255 5.94 -19.49 8.38
N THR A 256 7.09 -20.13 8.48
CA THR A 256 8.02 -20.03 9.61
C THR A 256 9.11 -18.98 9.34
N ALA A 257 9.84 -18.59 10.39
CA ALA A 257 11.03 -17.76 10.23
C ALA A 257 12.10 -18.43 9.37
N ASP A 258 12.22 -19.77 9.47
CA ASP A 258 13.17 -20.52 8.65
C ASP A 258 12.73 -20.65 7.18
N ASP A 259 11.43 -20.74 6.90
CA ASP A 259 10.94 -20.64 5.51
C ASP A 259 11.32 -19.29 4.91
N TYR A 260 11.19 -18.21 5.69
CA TYR A 260 11.55 -16.87 5.26
C TYR A 260 13.06 -16.74 5.01
N ARG A 261 13.93 -17.28 5.88
CA ARG A 261 15.39 -17.30 5.66
C ARG A 261 15.75 -18.02 4.37
N ARG A 262 15.22 -19.24 4.18
CA ARG A 262 15.45 -20.01 2.94
C ARG A 262 14.99 -19.27 1.69
N LEU A 263 13.88 -18.56 1.76
CA LEU A 263 13.40 -17.75 0.65
C LEU A 263 14.35 -16.61 0.33
N VAL A 264 14.85 -15.91 1.36
CA VAL A 264 15.83 -14.84 1.20
C VAL A 264 17.14 -15.34 0.60
N ASP A 265 17.63 -16.52 1.04
CA ASP A 265 18.83 -17.14 0.48
C ASP A 265 18.65 -17.41 -1.01
N ARG A 266 17.54 -17.99 -1.43
CA ARG A 266 17.21 -18.25 -2.84
C ARG A 266 17.11 -16.95 -3.68
N LEU A 267 16.56 -15.89 -3.11
CA LEU A 267 16.49 -14.57 -3.76
C LEU A 267 17.89 -13.99 -3.95
N ARG A 268 18.76 -14.10 -2.95
CA ARG A 268 20.17 -13.63 -3.04
C ARG A 268 21.02 -14.48 -3.97
N GLU A 269 20.78 -15.78 -4.07
CA GLU A 269 21.40 -16.63 -5.08
C GLU A 269 20.97 -16.21 -6.49
N ALA A 270 19.69 -15.88 -6.69
CA ALA A 270 19.18 -15.43 -7.98
C ALA A 270 19.66 -14.01 -8.34
N ARG A 271 19.73 -13.11 -7.35
CA ARG A 271 20.12 -11.70 -7.52
C ARG A 271 21.01 -11.26 -6.35
N PRO A 272 22.36 -11.40 -6.43
CA PRO A 272 23.27 -11.16 -5.29
C PRO A 272 23.22 -9.77 -4.68
N ASN A 273 22.89 -8.76 -5.47
CA ASN A 273 22.74 -7.36 -5.02
C ASN A 273 21.32 -7.00 -4.55
N MET A 274 20.48 -8.00 -4.23
CA MET A 274 19.10 -7.78 -3.77
C MET A 274 19.07 -6.99 -2.46
N ALA A 275 18.51 -5.79 -2.51
CA ALA A 275 18.20 -4.99 -1.34
C ALA A 275 16.81 -5.39 -0.81
N LEU A 276 16.74 -5.79 0.46
CA LEU A 276 15.51 -6.27 1.09
C LEU A 276 14.92 -5.22 2.02
N SER A 277 13.62 -5.06 1.94
CA SER A 277 12.81 -4.28 2.87
C SER A 277 11.72 -5.15 3.49
N SER A 278 11.30 -4.81 4.71
CA SER A 278 10.27 -5.56 5.43
C SER A 278 9.46 -4.67 6.36
N ASP A 279 8.32 -5.20 6.81
CA ASP A 279 7.54 -4.64 7.92
C ASP A 279 7.63 -5.57 9.13
N PHE A 280 7.60 -4.95 10.33
CA PHE A 280 7.58 -5.63 11.61
C PHE A 280 6.49 -5.05 12.51
N ILE A 281 5.78 -5.93 13.21
CA ILE A 281 4.81 -5.58 14.24
C ILE A 281 5.31 -6.11 15.57
N VAL A 282 5.56 -5.22 16.54
CA VAL A 282 5.94 -5.57 17.91
C VAL A 282 4.75 -5.47 18.85
N GLY A 283 4.73 -6.30 19.88
CA GLY A 283 3.66 -6.31 20.88
C GLY A 283 2.36 -6.87 20.33
N PHE A 284 2.43 -7.79 19.37
CA PHE A 284 1.26 -8.55 18.93
C PHE A 284 0.68 -9.35 20.11
N PRO A 285 -0.66 -9.54 20.20
CA PRO A 285 -1.26 -10.27 21.31
C PRO A 285 -0.62 -11.63 21.55
N GLY A 286 -0.14 -11.84 22.80
CA GLY A 286 0.55 -13.06 23.21
C GLY A 286 2.06 -13.10 22.93
N GLU A 287 2.65 -12.01 22.39
CA GLU A 287 4.10 -11.91 22.21
C GLU A 287 4.82 -11.83 23.57
N ALA A 288 5.71 -12.79 23.84
CA ALA A 288 6.59 -12.83 24.99
C ALA A 288 7.99 -12.25 24.64
N ASP A 289 8.88 -12.14 25.63
CA ASP A 289 10.22 -11.60 25.42
C ASP A 289 11.06 -12.50 24.50
N GLU A 290 10.87 -13.82 24.58
CA GLU A 290 11.53 -14.78 23.70
C GLU A 290 11.09 -14.63 22.24
N ASP A 291 9.81 -14.30 22.01
CA ASP A 291 9.26 -14.04 20.69
C ASP A 291 9.84 -12.75 20.10
N PHE A 292 9.94 -11.70 20.90
CA PHE A 292 10.60 -10.45 20.49
C PHE A 292 12.09 -10.67 20.21
N ALA A 293 12.79 -11.41 21.08
CA ALA A 293 14.20 -11.77 20.86
C ALA A 293 14.39 -12.56 19.55
N ALA A 294 13.45 -13.44 19.18
CA ALA A 294 13.47 -14.14 17.89
C ALA A 294 13.35 -13.18 16.72
N THR A 295 12.53 -12.13 16.84
CA THR A 295 12.41 -11.07 15.82
C THR A 295 13.74 -10.31 15.66
N LEU A 296 14.40 -9.92 16.73
CA LEU A 296 15.72 -9.28 16.66
C LEU A 296 16.78 -10.17 16.02
N ARG A 297 16.77 -11.48 16.33
CA ARG A 297 17.67 -12.45 15.65
C ARG A 297 17.40 -12.51 14.15
N LEU A 298 16.14 -12.60 13.73
CA LEU A 298 15.80 -12.62 12.31
C LEU A 298 16.29 -11.36 11.59
N VAL A 299 16.13 -10.18 12.21
CA VAL A 299 16.64 -8.92 11.64
C VAL A 299 18.15 -8.99 11.42
N ASN A 300 18.91 -9.48 12.41
CA ASN A 300 20.37 -9.65 12.27
C ASN A 300 20.75 -10.66 11.20
N ASP A 301 20.04 -11.79 11.11
CA ASP A 301 20.33 -12.84 10.13
C ASP A 301 20.11 -12.36 8.69
N ILE A 302 19.05 -11.56 8.47
CA ILE A 302 18.68 -11.10 7.13
C ILE A 302 19.48 -9.86 6.71
N GLY A 303 19.69 -8.86 7.57
CA GLY A 303 20.38 -7.63 7.22
C GLY A 303 19.61 -6.82 6.19
N TYR A 304 18.56 -6.12 6.62
CA TYR A 304 17.70 -5.33 5.77
C TYR A 304 18.36 -4.01 5.33
N SER A 305 18.14 -3.61 4.08
CA SER A 305 18.54 -2.29 3.58
C SER A 305 17.63 -1.18 4.11
N GLN A 306 16.37 -1.51 4.34
CA GLN A 306 15.35 -0.66 4.93
C GLN A 306 14.29 -1.54 5.59
N ALA A 307 13.69 -1.10 6.70
CA ALA A 307 12.52 -1.75 7.24
C ALA A 307 11.64 -0.78 8.01
N PHE A 308 10.35 -1.10 8.06
CA PHE A 308 9.38 -0.35 8.84
C PHE A 308 8.94 -1.16 10.05
N SER A 309 8.71 -0.49 11.16
CA SER A 309 8.31 -1.16 12.39
C SER A 309 7.20 -0.40 13.08
N PHE A 310 6.24 -1.14 13.61
CA PHE A 310 5.02 -0.63 14.20
C PHE A 310 4.71 -1.34 15.50
N LYS A 311 4.12 -0.61 16.45
CA LYS A 311 3.42 -1.24 17.57
C LYS A 311 2.14 -1.89 17.03
N TYR A 312 1.80 -3.05 17.53
CA TYR A 312 0.47 -3.59 17.27
C TYR A 312 -0.61 -2.62 17.78
N SER A 313 -1.52 -2.27 16.92
CA SER A 313 -2.69 -1.45 17.21
C SER A 313 -3.95 -2.25 16.83
N PRO A 314 -4.87 -2.48 17.79
CA PRO A 314 -6.12 -3.20 17.51
C PRO A 314 -6.92 -2.50 16.40
N ARG A 315 -7.39 -3.28 15.45
CA ARG A 315 -8.28 -2.79 14.39
C ARG A 315 -9.67 -3.39 14.60
N PRO A 316 -10.72 -2.56 14.75
CA PRO A 316 -12.09 -3.08 14.87
C PRO A 316 -12.41 -4.08 13.77
N GLY A 317 -13.08 -5.16 14.11
CA GLY A 317 -13.47 -6.22 13.17
C GLY A 317 -12.38 -7.25 12.84
N THR A 318 -11.11 -7.03 13.25
CA THR A 318 -10.04 -8.02 13.02
C THR A 318 -9.97 -9.05 14.16
N PRO A 319 -9.63 -10.33 13.87
CA PRO A 319 -9.53 -11.37 14.91
C PRO A 319 -8.56 -11.04 16.04
N ALA A 320 -7.42 -10.40 15.74
CA ALA A 320 -6.44 -10.04 16.75
C ALA A 320 -6.92 -8.96 17.72
N SER A 321 -7.88 -8.12 17.33
CA SER A 321 -8.40 -7.04 18.19
C SER A 321 -9.19 -7.58 19.39
N SER A 322 -9.83 -8.74 19.26
CA SER A 322 -10.61 -9.40 20.31
C SER A 322 -9.79 -10.35 21.19
N THR A 323 -8.50 -10.50 20.94
CA THR A 323 -7.63 -11.41 21.67
C THR A 323 -7.31 -10.87 23.08
N ALA A 324 -7.56 -11.69 24.12
CA ALA A 324 -7.42 -11.28 25.51
C ALA A 324 -5.98 -11.00 25.96
N LYS A 325 -4.96 -11.55 25.30
CA LYS A 325 -3.54 -11.42 25.69
C LYS A 325 -2.86 -10.20 25.08
N GLN A 326 -3.44 -9.01 25.27
CA GLN A 326 -2.84 -7.76 24.81
C GLN A 326 -1.53 -7.47 25.55
N VAL A 327 -0.51 -7.01 24.83
CA VAL A 327 0.77 -6.60 25.42
C VAL A 327 0.62 -5.16 25.96
N PRO A 328 1.14 -4.86 27.17
CA PRO A 328 1.12 -3.50 27.73
C PRO A 328 1.80 -2.47 26.81
N GLU A 329 1.31 -1.24 26.86
CA GLU A 329 1.73 -0.20 25.92
C GLU A 329 3.18 0.28 26.13
N ASP A 330 3.64 0.28 27.38
CA ASP A 330 5.04 0.54 27.74
C ASP A 330 5.97 -0.52 27.16
N VAL A 331 5.62 -1.81 27.28
CA VAL A 331 6.39 -2.91 26.69
C VAL A 331 6.44 -2.80 25.15
N LYS A 332 5.32 -2.47 24.50
CA LYS A 332 5.29 -2.23 23.05
C LYS A 332 6.21 -1.09 22.64
N ARG A 333 6.23 0.00 23.41
CA ARG A 333 7.09 1.16 23.13
C ARG A 333 8.57 0.78 23.24
N ASP A 334 8.96 0.09 24.31
CA ASP A 334 10.34 -0.27 24.57
C ASP A 334 10.86 -1.28 23.53
N ARG A 335 10.02 -2.25 23.12
CA ARG A 335 10.32 -3.17 22.01
C ARG A 335 10.45 -2.44 20.68
N LEU A 336 9.56 -1.49 20.39
CA LEU A 336 9.63 -0.71 19.16
C LEU A 336 10.90 0.11 19.08
N GLU A 337 11.28 0.78 20.17
CA GLU A 337 12.51 1.59 20.24
C GLU A 337 13.76 0.73 20.02
N SER A 338 13.84 -0.43 20.70
CA SER A 338 14.94 -1.37 20.54
C SER A 338 15.04 -1.89 19.09
N LEU A 339 13.92 -2.27 18.48
CA LEU A 339 13.89 -2.72 17.08
C LEU A 339 14.30 -1.62 16.11
N GLN A 340 13.81 -0.39 16.33
CA GLN A 340 14.17 0.76 15.48
C GLN A 340 15.65 1.11 15.54
N GLN A 341 16.28 0.98 16.70
CA GLN A 341 17.72 1.17 16.83
C GLN A 341 18.51 0.15 15.99
N LEU A 342 18.12 -1.12 16.08
CA LEU A 342 18.73 -2.19 15.29
C LEU A 342 18.54 -1.98 13.78
N LEU A 343 17.33 -1.65 13.34
CA LEU A 343 17.02 -1.42 11.93
C LEU A 343 17.78 -0.20 11.37
N ARG A 344 17.93 0.87 12.15
CA ARG A 344 18.77 2.03 11.76
C ARG A 344 20.22 1.64 11.56
N ALA A 345 20.81 0.86 12.49
CA ALA A 345 22.18 0.38 12.35
C ALA A 345 22.38 -0.46 11.08
N HIS A 346 21.42 -1.33 10.73
CA HIS A 346 21.45 -2.08 9.47
C HIS A 346 21.36 -1.19 8.24
N GLN A 347 20.47 -0.20 8.24
CA GLN A 347 20.33 0.77 7.15
C GLN A 347 21.61 1.58 6.96
N GLU A 348 22.23 2.07 8.04
CA GLU A 348 23.50 2.79 8.00
C GLU A 348 24.62 1.91 7.42
N THR A 349 24.70 0.66 7.87
CA THR A 349 25.66 -0.32 7.33
C THR A 349 25.43 -0.54 5.84
N PHE A 350 24.19 -0.75 5.41
CA PHE A 350 23.85 -0.89 3.98
C PHE A 350 24.26 0.37 3.20
N ASN A 351 23.93 1.56 3.68
CA ASN A 351 24.29 2.81 3.01
C ASN A 351 25.81 2.97 2.88
N GLN A 352 26.59 2.58 3.90
CA GLN A 352 28.05 2.58 3.84
C GLN A 352 28.62 1.65 2.77
N THR A 353 27.99 0.49 2.53
CA THR A 353 28.41 -0.41 1.44
C THR A 353 28.18 0.17 0.04
N GLN A 354 27.33 1.18 -0.09
CA GLN A 354 27.08 1.86 -1.36
C GLN A 354 28.08 2.97 -1.66
N ALA A 355 28.85 3.40 -0.67
CA ALA A 355 29.85 4.46 -0.85
C ALA A 355 30.95 4.02 -1.83
N GLY A 356 31.25 4.85 -2.82
CA GLY A 356 32.23 4.57 -3.89
C GLY A 356 31.71 3.73 -5.05
N GLN A 357 30.45 3.29 -5.02
CA GLN A 357 29.82 2.62 -6.15
C GLN A 357 29.28 3.66 -7.16
N VAL A 358 29.34 3.31 -8.43
CA VAL A 358 28.70 4.09 -9.51
C VAL A 358 27.38 3.41 -9.86
N LEU A 359 26.28 4.10 -9.60
CA LEU A 359 24.93 3.60 -9.85
C LEU A 359 24.21 4.49 -10.88
N PRO A 360 23.40 3.90 -11.79
CA PRO A 360 22.56 4.68 -12.68
C PRO A 360 21.42 5.34 -11.88
N VAL A 361 21.20 6.63 -12.07
CA VAL A 361 20.13 7.37 -11.40
C VAL A 361 19.09 7.80 -12.43
N LEU A 362 17.82 7.42 -12.18
CA LEU A 362 16.68 7.92 -12.94
C LEU A 362 16.31 9.30 -12.38
N ILE A 363 16.50 10.36 -13.17
CA ILE A 363 16.14 11.72 -12.76
C ILE A 363 14.61 11.87 -12.84
N GLU A 364 14.00 12.29 -11.74
CA GLU A 364 12.53 12.44 -11.60
C GLU A 364 12.10 13.91 -11.71
N GLY A 365 12.97 14.86 -11.45
CA GLY A 365 12.67 16.28 -11.53
C GLY A 365 13.71 17.18 -10.88
N GLU A 366 13.33 18.44 -10.71
CA GLU A 366 14.12 19.44 -10.00
C GLU A 366 13.98 19.25 -8.48
N GLY A 367 15.06 19.52 -7.76
CA GLY A 367 15.12 19.50 -6.32
C GLY A 367 14.60 20.80 -5.68
N ARG A 368 14.79 20.92 -4.36
CA ARG A 368 14.36 22.10 -3.60
C ARG A 368 15.24 23.32 -3.81
N GLU A 369 16.49 23.12 -4.15
CA GLU A 369 17.47 24.18 -4.39
C GLU A 369 17.68 24.39 -5.89
N ALA A 370 17.98 25.62 -6.30
CA ALA A 370 18.20 25.94 -7.70
C ALA A 370 19.35 25.11 -8.27
N GLY A 371 19.11 24.42 -9.39
CA GLY A 371 20.08 23.55 -10.05
C GLY A 371 20.22 22.15 -9.42
N GLN A 372 19.49 21.84 -8.36
CA GLN A 372 19.44 20.52 -7.77
C GLN A 372 18.51 19.61 -8.58
N LEU A 373 18.93 18.38 -8.84
CA LEU A 373 18.09 17.34 -9.42
C LEU A 373 17.77 16.27 -8.37
N VAL A 374 16.55 15.76 -8.43
CA VAL A 374 16.10 14.62 -7.64
C VAL A 374 15.96 13.41 -8.54
N GLY A 375 16.44 12.27 -8.07
CA GLY A 375 16.34 11.02 -8.80
C GLY A 375 16.45 9.82 -7.89
N ARG A 376 16.20 8.65 -8.47
CA ARG A 376 16.16 7.36 -7.78
C ARG A 376 17.21 6.41 -8.35
N SER A 377 17.98 5.77 -7.44
CA SER A 377 18.86 4.64 -7.78
C SER A 377 18.06 3.35 -8.00
N PRO A 378 18.66 2.28 -8.49
CA PRO A 378 18.05 0.96 -8.60
C PRO A 378 17.45 0.44 -7.31
#